data_023c845a5b0d5007d212e55d0499c93f
#
_entry.id   023c845a5b0d5007d212e55d0499c93f
#
_cell.length_a   1.000
_cell.length_b   1.000
_cell.length_c   1.000
_cell.angle_alpha   90.00
_cell.angle_beta   90.00
_cell.angle_gamma   90.00
#
_symmetry.space_group_name_H-M   'P 1'
#
loop_
_entity.id
_entity.type
_entity.pdbx_description
1 polymer ?
#
loop_
_entity_poly.entity_id
_entity_poly.type
_entity_poly.pdbx_seq_one_letter_code
_entity_poly.pdbx_strand_id
1 'polypeptide(L)'
;MTPPTPLDALDLLATWLETLPQPHVLFDAQYRIVAANSAYQQVFGQDASVLGRTCYAVSHRSSVPCDQAGEACPLARAQYSGQSERVLHLHHTQRGQEHVAITLQPLRTGAGPAQYFLEKMELLPLGAAGPQPAALLGRSPAFQAVVEWLARAGRSTASVLLQGEPGTGKTLAAHVVHAASARAERPLVVV
;
A
#
# COMPACT_ATOMS: atom_id res chain seq x y z
N MET A 1 33.03 21.94 -6.12
CA MET A 1 31.56 21.82 -6.20
C MET A 1 31.08 21.60 -4.78
N THR A 2 30.38 22.56 -4.21
CA THR A 2 29.74 22.40 -2.90
C THR A 2 28.63 21.36 -3.07
N PRO A 3 28.53 20.34 -2.22
CA PRO A 3 27.39 19.40 -2.30
C PRO A 3 26.08 20.19 -2.12
N PRO A 4 25.00 19.81 -2.81
CA PRO A 4 23.72 20.46 -2.65
C PRO A 4 23.30 20.42 -1.17
N THR A 5 22.67 21.49 -0.71
CA THR A 5 22.12 21.52 0.65
C THR A 5 21.04 20.47 0.80
N PRO A 6 20.80 19.89 1.99
CA PRO A 6 19.75 18.88 2.20
C PRO A 6 18.36 19.31 1.73
N LEU A 7 18.05 20.60 1.76
CA LEU A 7 16.80 21.16 1.23
C LEU A 7 16.70 20.99 -0.29
N ASP A 8 17.78 21.29 -1.01
CA ASP A 8 17.79 21.16 -2.49
C ASP A 8 17.63 19.70 -2.93
N ALA A 9 18.15 18.75 -2.15
CA ALA A 9 18.00 17.32 -2.46
C ALA A 9 16.57 16.82 -2.23
N LEU A 10 15.88 17.29 -1.21
CA LEU A 10 14.49 16.94 -0.94
C LEU A 10 13.54 17.55 -1.98
N ASP A 11 13.77 18.79 -2.38
CA ASP A 11 12.99 19.47 -3.41
C ASP A 11 13.11 18.77 -4.77
N LEU A 12 14.36 18.36 -5.12
CA LEU A 12 14.60 17.59 -6.33
C LEU A 12 13.87 16.23 -6.28
N LEU A 13 13.93 15.55 -5.14
CA LEU A 13 13.25 14.27 -4.95
C LEU A 13 11.72 14.42 -4.99
N ALA A 14 11.18 15.47 -4.37
CA ALA A 14 9.74 15.77 -4.43
C ALA A 14 9.29 16.04 -5.87
N THR A 15 10.06 16.81 -6.63
CA THR A 15 9.81 17.08 -8.06
C THR A 15 9.84 15.78 -8.87
N TRP A 16 10.80 14.91 -8.61
CA TRP A 16 10.87 13.60 -9.29
C TRP A 16 9.68 12.72 -8.94
N LEU A 17 9.25 12.68 -7.67
CA LEU A 17 8.08 11.91 -7.24
C LEU A 17 6.81 12.29 -8.01
N GLU A 18 6.64 13.55 -8.37
CA GLU A 18 5.48 14.00 -9.17
C GLU A 18 5.44 13.39 -10.58
N THR A 19 6.56 12.92 -11.10
CA THR A 19 6.60 12.24 -12.40
C THR A 19 6.08 10.80 -12.35
N LEU A 20 5.90 10.24 -11.14
CA LEU A 20 5.48 8.85 -10.95
C LEU A 20 3.96 8.74 -10.93
N PRO A 21 3.37 7.84 -11.75
CA PRO A 21 1.91 7.73 -11.87
C PRO A 21 1.23 7.06 -10.68
N GLN A 22 1.99 6.32 -9.86
CA GLN A 22 1.48 5.60 -8.70
C GLN A 22 1.64 6.43 -7.43
N PRO A 23 0.83 6.18 -6.38
CA PRO A 23 1.01 6.82 -5.10
C PRO A 23 2.40 6.55 -4.52
N HIS A 24 3.15 7.62 -4.28
CA HIS A 24 4.47 7.59 -3.65
C HIS A 24 4.53 8.63 -2.54
N VAL A 25 5.19 8.25 -1.46
CA VAL A 25 5.38 9.11 -0.29
C VAL A 25 6.75 8.87 0.32
N LEU A 26 7.35 9.94 0.84
CA LEU A 26 8.65 9.92 1.50
C LEU A 26 8.47 10.24 2.98
N PHE A 27 9.06 9.42 3.85
CA PHE A 27 9.06 9.62 5.30
C PHE A 27 10.45 9.88 5.83
N ASP A 28 10.52 10.57 6.96
CA ASP A 28 11.67 10.54 7.84
C ASP A 28 11.66 9.30 8.77
N ALA A 29 12.72 9.16 9.57
CA ALA A 29 12.84 8.07 10.54
C ALA A 29 11.82 8.16 11.70
N GLN A 30 11.09 9.26 11.83
CA GLN A 30 10.05 9.51 12.83
C GLN A 30 8.64 9.38 12.25
N TYR A 31 8.49 8.65 11.13
CA TYR A 31 7.20 8.41 10.46
C TYR A 31 6.55 9.65 9.81
N ARG A 32 7.23 10.83 9.80
CA ARG A 32 6.65 12.06 9.27
C ARG A 32 6.78 12.09 7.76
N ILE A 33 5.71 12.44 7.11
CA ILE A 33 5.66 12.63 5.66
C ILE A 33 6.43 13.92 5.33
N VAL A 34 7.51 13.81 4.56
CA VAL A 34 8.34 14.92 4.11
C VAL A 34 8.08 15.29 2.65
N ALA A 35 7.63 14.32 1.84
CA ALA A 35 7.16 14.57 0.47
C ALA A 35 6.11 13.52 0.08
N ALA A 36 5.18 13.90 -0.78
CA ALA A 36 4.18 12.99 -1.35
C ALA A 36 3.77 13.51 -2.73
N ASN A 37 3.63 12.60 -3.71
CA ASN A 37 3.19 13.00 -5.05
C ASN A 37 1.66 13.23 -5.11
N SER A 38 1.20 13.84 -6.19
CA SER A 38 -0.22 14.13 -6.42
C SER A 38 -1.08 12.85 -6.41
N ALA A 39 -0.56 11.72 -6.90
CA ALA A 39 -1.27 10.44 -6.85
C ALA A 39 -1.51 9.96 -5.41
N TYR A 40 -0.54 10.12 -4.51
CA TYR A 40 -0.73 9.83 -3.08
C TYR A 40 -1.78 10.75 -2.45
N GLN A 41 -1.72 12.04 -2.75
CA GLN A 41 -2.67 13.01 -2.21
C GLN A 41 -4.10 12.73 -2.69
N GLN A 42 -4.30 12.30 -3.93
CA GLN A 42 -5.60 11.89 -4.45
C GLN A 42 -6.21 10.68 -3.75
N VAL A 43 -5.39 9.78 -3.26
CA VAL A 43 -5.86 8.55 -2.58
C VAL A 43 -6.07 8.78 -1.09
N PHE A 44 -5.13 9.45 -0.42
CA PHE A 44 -5.05 9.55 1.04
C PHE A 44 -5.25 10.97 1.57
N GLY A 45 -5.00 11.99 0.75
CA GLY A 45 -5.25 13.39 1.11
C GLY A 45 -6.75 13.61 1.30
N GLN A 46 -7.12 14.23 2.42
CA GLN A 46 -8.41 14.88 2.60
C GLN A 46 -8.12 16.38 2.60
N ASP A 47 -9.00 17.23 2.96
CA ASP A 47 -8.95 18.70 2.85
C ASP A 47 -7.69 19.42 3.44
N ALA A 48 -6.70 18.70 3.94
CA ALA A 48 -5.48 19.24 4.52
C ALA A 48 -4.22 18.60 3.95
N SER A 49 -3.12 19.37 3.90
CA SER A 49 -1.80 18.84 3.52
C SER A 49 -1.43 17.61 4.35
N VAL A 50 -0.91 16.58 3.69
CA VAL A 50 -0.38 15.38 4.35
C VAL A 50 1.03 15.60 4.91
N LEU A 51 1.73 16.65 4.46
CA LEU A 51 3.10 16.95 4.88
C LEU A 51 3.21 17.25 6.37
N GLY A 52 4.24 16.73 7.01
CA GLY A 52 4.51 16.86 8.44
C GLY A 52 3.66 15.95 9.33
N ARG A 53 2.61 15.33 8.80
CA ARG A 53 1.80 14.34 9.52
C ARG A 53 2.47 12.97 9.50
N THR A 54 2.13 12.10 10.43
CA THR A 54 2.66 10.75 10.45
C THR A 54 1.92 9.84 9.47
N CYS A 55 2.63 8.88 8.85
CA CYS A 55 2.04 7.96 7.87
C CYS A 55 0.85 7.19 8.47
N TYR A 56 0.97 6.72 9.72
CA TYR A 56 -0.11 5.99 10.38
C TYR A 56 -1.35 6.85 10.68
N ALA A 57 -1.16 8.16 10.92
CA ALA A 57 -2.30 9.06 11.09
C ALA A 57 -3.04 9.31 9.76
N VAL A 58 -2.32 9.35 8.64
CA VAL A 58 -2.89 9.61 7.32
C VAL A 58 -3.54 8.35 6.74
N SER A 59 -2.78 7.25 6.63
CA SER A 59 -3.23 6.05 5.90
C SER A 59 -3.98 5.03 6.78
N HIS A 60 -3.72 4.99 8.09
CA HIS A 60 -4.41 4.06 9.00
C HIS A 60 -5.44 4.73 9.92
N ARG A 61 -5.46 6.08 9.97
CA ARG A 61 -6.27 6.86 10.95
C ARG A 61 -5.98 6.41 12.39
N SER A 62 -4.72 6.09 12.67
CA SER A 62 -4.22 5.61 13.96
C SER A 62 -3.42 6.70 14.66
N SER A 63 -3.42 6.66 16.00
CA SER A 63 -2.56 7.52 16.83
C SER A 63 -1.20 6.88 17.14
N VAL A 64 -1.00 5.61 16.77
CA VAL A 64 0.22 4.83 17.03
C VAL A 64 0.69 4.16 15.73
N PRO A 65 2.00 3.82 15.61
CA PRO A 65 2.54 3.09 14.48
C PRO A 65 1.87 1.73 14.24
N CYS A 66 1.98 1.19 13.03
CA CYS A 66 1.29 -0.02 12.57
C CYS A 66 1.63 -1.25 13.42
N ASP A 67 2.89 -1.40 13.85
CA ASP A 67 3.37 -2.50 14.70
C ASP A 67 2.77 -2.46 16.11
N GLN A 68 2.41 -1.29 16.59
CA GLN A 68 1.69 -1.12 17.87
C GLN A 68 0.16 -1.28 17.68
N ALA A 69 -0.32 -1.20 16.45
CA ALA A 69 -1.72 -1.41 16.08
C ALA A 69 -2.03 -2.84 15.59
N GLY A 70 -1.07 -3.77 15.70
CA GLY A 70 -1.23 -5.17 15.34
C GLY A 70 -0.95 -5.52 13.86
N GLU A 71 -0.34 -4.61 13.10
CA GLU A 71 0.11 -4.83 11.73
C GLU A 71 1.65 -4.77 11.64
N ALA A 72 2.22 -5.38 10.61
CA ALA A 72 3.66 -5.33 10.38
C ALA A 72 4.07 -3.96 9.84
N CYS A 73 4.84 -3.18 10.56
CA CYS A 73 5.32 -1.88 10.10
C CYS A 73 6.52 -2.04 9.11
N PRO A 74 6.39 -1.64 7.83
CA PRO A 74 7.51 -1.75 6.89
C PRO A 74 8.64 -0.77 7.23
N LEU A 75 8.31 0.40 7.78
CA LEU A 75 9.31 1.38 8.19
C LEU A 75 10.16 0.87 9.35
N ALA A 76 9.54 0.33 10.41
CA ALA A 76 10.27 -0.24 11.53
C ALA A 76 11.17 -1.40 11.10
N ARG A 77 10.69 -2.26 10.19
CA ARG A 77 11.49 -3.36 9.62
C ARG A 77 12.67 -2.85 8.80
N ALA A 78 12.45 -1.89 7.90
CA ALA A 78 13.49 -1.32 7.06
C ALA A 78 14.54 -0.55 7.87
N GLN A 79 14.15 0.11 8.96
CA GLN A 79 15.09 0.73 9.90
C GLN A 79 16.02 -0.29 10.55
N TYR A 80 15.47 -1.45 10.91
CA TYR A 80 16.24 -2.53 11.53
C TYR A 80 17.10 -3.29 10.51
N SER A 81 16.52 -3.71 9.39
CA SER A 81 17.19 -4.54 8.37
C SER A 81 18.10 -3.74 7.44
N GLY A 82 17.80 -2.46 7.25
CA GLY A 82 18.42 -1.61 6.22
C GLY A 82 18.10 -2.06 4.80
N GLN A 83 17.10 -2.93 4.61
CA GLN A 83 16.68 -3.47 3.33
C GLN A 83 15.31 -2.94 2.91
N SER A 84 14.99 -3.14 1.62
CA SER A 84 13.63 -2.88 1.13
C SER A 84 12.65 -3.88 1.74
N GLU A 85 11.49 -3.38 2.16
CA GLU A 85 10.43 -4.17 2.76
C GLU A 85 9.18 -4.14 1.90
N ARG A 86 8.47 -5.28 1.86
CA ARG A 86 7.17 -5.37 1.20
C ARG A 86 6.14 -5.94 2.16
N VAL A 87 5.01 -5.25 2.28
CA VAL A 87 3.90 -5.66 3.13
C VAL A 87 2.57 -5.36 2.44
N LEU A 88 1.52 -6.04 2.89
CA LEU A 88 0.16 -5.72 2.55
C LEU A 88 -0.49 -5.07 3.77
N HIS A 89 -1.11 -3.90 3.58
CA HIS A 89 -1.84 -3.20 4.64
C HIS A 89 -3.28 -2.92 4.23
N LEU A 90 -4.12 -2.74 5.24
CA LEU A 90 -5.47 -2.21 5.06
C LEU A 90 -5.46 -0.72 5.38
N HIS A 91 -5.51 0.12 4.33
CA HIS A 91 -5.48 1.57 4.47
C HIS A 91 -6.86 2.20 4.35
N HIS A 92 -7.03 3.35 4.98
CA HIS A 92 -8.18 4.22 4.81
C HIS A 92 -7.93 5.19 3.64
N THR A 93 -8.58 4.95 2.53
CA THR A 93 -8.59 5.84 1.35
C THR A 93 -9.82 6.74 1.37
N GLN A 94 -9.96 7.61 0.36
CA GLN A 94 -11.18 8.38 0.14
C GLN A 94 -12.39 7.49 -0.21
N ARG A 95 -12.15 6.28 -0.73
CA ARG A 95 -13.19 5.30 -1.09
C ARG A 95 -13.55 4.33 0.04
N GLY A 96 -12.89 4.44 1.18
CA GLY A 96 -13.07 3.55 2.33
C GLY A 96 -11.81 2.75 2.66
N GLN A 97 -11.98 1.58 3.24
CA GLN A 97 -10.86 0.68 3.54
C GLN A 97 -10.49 -0.14 2.31
N GLU A 98 -9.21 -0.07 1.90
CA GLU A 98 -8.69 -0.79 0.74
C GLU A 98 -7.36 -1.46 1.10
N HIS A 99 -7.15 -2.66 0.54
CA HIS A 99 -5.85 -3.32 0.63
C HIS A 99 -4.84 -2.64 -0.29
N VAL A 100 -3.70 -2.31 0.28
CA VAL A 100 -2.60 -1.63 -0.40
C VAL A 100 -1.34 -2.46 -0.26
N ALA A 101 -0.79 -2.89 -1.38
CA ALA A 101 0.54 -3.49 -1.41
C ALA A 101 1.59 -2.37 -1.34
N ILE A 102 2.41 -2.41 -0.32
CA ILE A 102 3.43 -1.42 -0.02
C ILE A 102 4.80 -1.99 -0.36
N THR A 103 5.61 -1.21 -1.06
CA THR A 103 7.04 -1.45 -1.19
C THR A 103 7.77 -0.24 -0.62
N LEU A 104 8.53 -0.43 0.44
CA LEU A 104 9.28 0.61 1.12
C LEU A 104 10.78 0.41 0.90
N GLN A 105 11.46 1.48 0.47
CA GLN A 105 12.91 1.52 0.24
C GLN A 105 13.60 2.51 1.18
N PRO A 106 14.60 2.07 1.97
CA PRO A 106 15.43 3.00 2.71
C PRO A 106 16.36 3.80 1.77
N LEU A 107 16.40 5.11 1.92
CA LEU A 107 17.27 6.00 1.18
C LEU A 107 18.43 6.48 2.08
N ARG A 108 19.65 6.33 1.59
CA ARG A 108 20.88 6.69 2.29
C ARG A 108 21.60 7.78 1.54
N THR A 109 22.07 8.79 2.26
CA THR A 109 22.94 9.85 1.74
C THR A 109 24.38 9.62 2.18
N GLY A 110 24.95 8.44 1.87
CA GLY A 110 26.30 8.03 2.28
C GLY A 110 26.32 6.70 3.05
N ALA A 111 27.38 6.47 3.84
CA ALA A 111 27.62 5.22 4.56
C ALA A 111 26.79 5.06 5.87
N GLY A 112 26.05 6.09 6.26
CA GLY A 112 25.25 6.11 7.50
C GLY A 112 23.92 5.35 7.40
N PRO A 113 23.13 5.34 8.49
CA PRO A 113 21.77 4.79 8.48
C PRO A 113 20.89 5.58 7.50
N ALA A 114 19.82 4.93 7.03
CA ALA A 114 18.85 5.59 6.18
C ALA A 114 18.15 6.72 6.94
N GLN A 115 18.10 7.89 6.34
CA GLN A 115 17.45 9.08 6.91
C GLN A 115 16.03 9.24 6.38
N TYR A 116 15.77 8.74 5.18
CA TYR A 116 14.49 8.80 4.51
C TYR A 116 14.08 7.43 3.99
N PHE A 117 12.79 7.25 3.81
CA PHE A 117 12.17 6.01 3.37
C PHE A 117 11.13 6.32 2.31
N LEU A 118 11.38 5.81 1.11
CA LEU A 118 10.46 5.96 -0.01
C LEU A 118 9.47 4.80 -0.03
N GLU A 119 8.19 5.12 0.02
CA GLU A 119 7.13 4.13 -0.06
C GLU A 119 6.35 4.28 -1.36
N LYS A 120 6.27 3.19 -2.12
CA LYS A 120 5.38 3.01 -3.26
C LYS A 120 4.16 2.21 -2.83
N MET A 121 2.99 2.67 -3.24
CA MET A 121 1.72 2.00 -2.95
C MET A 121 1.02 1.51 -4.22
N GLU A 122 0.52 0.29 -4.17
CA GLU A 122 -0.33 -0.29 -5.20
C GLU A 122 -1.66 -0.68 -4.56
N LEU A 123 -2.74 0.02 -4.94
CA LEU A 123 -4.08 -0.37 -4.51
C LEU A 123 -4.47 -1.67 -5.18
N LEU A 124 -4.91 -2.64 -4.38
CA LEU A 124 -5.40 -3.91 -4.91
C LEU A 124 -6.90 -3.82 -5.17
N PRO A 125 -7.38 -4.16 -6.37
CA PRO A 125 -8.79 -4.13 -6.71
C PRO A 125 -9.52 -5.31 -6.06
N LEU A 126 -9.68 -5.29 -4.74
CA LEU A 126 -10.32 -6.35 -3.96
C LEU A 126 -11.81 -6.09 -3.70
N GLY A 127 -12.37 -5.05 -4.31
CA GLY A 127 -13.81 -4.79 -4.31
C GLY A 127 -14.50 -5.56 -5.42
N ALA A 128 -15.60 -6.23 -5.13
CA ALA A 128 -16.45 -6.78 -6.18
C ALA A 128 -17.08 -5.62 -6.97
N ALA A 129 -16.93 -5.63 -8.30
CA ALA A 129 -17.74 -4.80 -9.18
C ALA A 129 -19.16 -5.35 -9.14
N GLY A 130 -20.04 -4.72 -8.35
CA GLY A 130 -21.44 -5.13 -8.21
C GLY A 130 -22.21 -4.15 -7.32
N PRO A 131 -23.56 -4.24 -7.27
CA PRO A 131 -24.41 -3.32 -6.53
C PRO A 131 -24.23 -3.34 -5.01
N GLN A 132 -23.48 -4.29 -4.47
CA GLN A 132 -22.96 -4.28 -3.10
C GLN A 132 -21.49 -4.67 -3.13
N PRO A 133 -20.56 -3.73 -2.90
CA PRO A 133 -19.13 -4.04 -2.83
C PRO A 133 -18.84 -4.82 -1.54
N ALA A 134 -18.96 -6.15 -1.61
CA ALA A 134 -18.43 -7.01 -0.57
C ALA A 134 -16.90 -7.03 -0.72
N ALA A 135 -16.19 -6.31 0.14
CA ALA A 135 -14.74 -6.30 0.16
C ALA A 135 -14.22 -7.40 1.09
N LEU A 136 -13.15 -8.09 0.66
CA LEU A 136 -12.37 -8.93 1.56
C LEU A 136 -11.57 -8.02 2.49
N LEU A 137 -11.99 -7.90 3.74
CA LEU A 137 -11.33 -7.04 4.73
C LEU A 137 -10.75 -7.90 5.87
N GLY A 138 -9.49 -7.67 6.20
CA GLY A 138 -8.83 -8.36 7.31
C GLY A 138 -7.38 -7.92 7.47
N ARG A 139 -6.87 -8.03 8.71
CA ARG A 139 -5.53 -7.58 9.10
C ARG A 139 -4.62 -8.70 9.56
N SER A 140 -5.15 -9.90 9.80
CA SER A 140 -4.32 -11.02 10.24
C SER A 140 -3.30 -11.41 9.15
N PRO A 141 -2.07 -11.81 9.53
CA PRO A 141 -1.04 -12.21 8.56
C PRO A 141 -1.51 -13.34 7.63
N ALA A 142 -2.27 -14.31 8.14
CA ALA A 142 -2.82 -15.40 7.33
C ALA A 142 -3.81 -14.88 6.28
N PHE A 143 -4.68 -13.95 6.66
CA PHE A 143 -5.62 -13.34 5.72
C PHE A 143 -4.90 -12.49 4.66
N GLN A 144 -3.91 -11.71 5.06
CA GLN A 144 -3.10 -10.91 4.14
C GLN A 144 -2.36 -11.79 3.12
N ALA A 145 -1.82 -12.94 3.55
CA ALA A 145 -1.21 -13.92 2.65
C ALA A 145 -2.21 -14.44 1.61
N VAL A 146 -3.45 -14.76 2.02
CA VAL A 146 -4.52 -15.18 1.09
C VAL A 146 -4.81 -14.07 0.07
N VAL A 147 -4.96 -12.84 0.50
CA VAL A 147 -5.23 -11.69 -0.37
C VAL A 147 -4.10 -11.50 -1.40
N GLU A 148 -2.85 -11.62 -1.00
CA GLU A 148 -1.70 -11.56 -1.92
C GLU A 148 -1.73 -12.71 -2.96
N TRP A 149 -2.10 -13.92 -2.53
CA TRP A 149 -2.25 -15.06 -3.44
C TRP A 149 -3.35 -14.83 -4.46
N LEU A 150 -4.50 -14.32 -4.03
CA LEU A 150 -5.62 -14.01 -4.93
C LEU A 150 -5.24 -12.93 -5.96
N ALA A 151 -4.57 -11.87 -5.53
CA ALA A 151 -4.11 -10.81 -6.42
C ALA A 151 -3.09 -11.31 -7.46
N ARG A 152 -2.18 -12.21 -7.06
CA ARG A 152 -1.23 -12.85 -8.00
C ARG A 152 -1.93 -13.80 -8.96
N ALA A 153 -2.85 -14.61 -8.45
CA ALA A 153 -3.61 -15.55 -9.27
C ALA A 153 -4.42 -14.85 -10.36
N GLY A 154 -5.06 -13.72 -10.01
CA GLY A 154 -5.83 -12.92 -10.98
C GLY A 154 -4.98 -12.39 -12.16
N ARG A 155 -3.70 -12.10 -11.94
CA ARG A 155 -2.78 -11.65 -12.99
C ARG A 155 -2.28 -12.78 -13.91
N SER A 156 -2.60 -14.03 -13.59
CA SER A 156 -2.22 -15.20 -14.38
C SER A 156 -3.41 -15.74 -15.19
N THR A 157 -3.13 -16.61 -16.16
CA THR A 157 -4.13 -17.36 -16.93
C THR A 157 -4.37 -18.76 -16.36
N ALA A 158 -3.74 -19.10 -15.25
CA ALA A 158 -3.86 -20.41 -14.60
C ALA A 158 -5.25 -20.61 -13.99
N SER A 159 -5.71 -21.87 -13.98
CA SER A 159 -6.91 -22.24 -13.24
C SER A 159 -6.68 -22.13 -11.73
N VAL A 160 -7.66 -21.59 -10.99
CA VAL A 160 -7.59 -21.38 -9.56
C VAL A 160 -8.59 -22.28 -8.86
N LEU A 161 -8.12 -23.08 -7.91
CA LEU A 161 -8.97 -23.89 -7.03
C LEU A 161 -9.04 -23.22 -5.64
N LEU A 162 -10.25 -22.85 -5.21
CA LEU A 162 -10.53 -22.28 -3.89
C LEU A 162 -11.18 -23.35 -3.00
N GLN A 163 -10.48 -23.78 -1.95
CA GLN A 163 -10.97 -24.77 -0.99
C GLN A 163 -11.21 -24.14 0.38
N GLY A 164 -12.19 -24.65 1.10
CA GLY A 164 -12.53 -24.21 2.46
C GLY A 164 -13.94 -24.60 2.84
N GLU A 165 -14.29 -24.45 4.09
CA GLU A 165 -15.62 -24.74 4.64
C GLU A 165 -16.70 -23.82 4.05
N PRO A 166 -17.99 -24.20 4.11
CA PRO A 166 -19.08 -23.28 3.78
C PRO A 166 -18.98 -21.99 4.59
N GLY A 167 -19.27 -20.84 3.94
CA GLY A 167 -19.23 -19.53 4.61
C GLY A 167 -17.85 -18.87 4.73
N THR A 168 -16.75 -19.51 4.30
CA THR A 168 -15.38 -18.95 4.41
C THR A 168 -15.06 -17.88 3.36
N GLY A 169 -16.02 -17.46 2.54
CA GLY A 169 -15.81 -16.37 1.56
C GLY A 169 -15.22 -16.81 0.21
N LYS A 170 -15.29 -18.10 -0.16
CA LYS A 170 -14.77 -18.60 -1.46
C LYS A 170 -15.34 -17.86 -2.67
N THR A 171 -16.63 -17.59 -2.66
CA THR A 171 -17.30 -16.83 -3.74
C THR A 171 -16.75 -15.42 -3.84
N LEU A 172 -16.54 -14.76 -2.69
CA LEU A 172 -15.94 -13.44 -2.65
C LEU A 172 -14.48 -13.46 -3.14
N ALA A 173 -13.71 -14.48 -2.77
CA ALA A 173 -12.35 -14.69 -3.28
C ALA A 173 -12.33 -14.89 -4.80
N ALA A 174 -13.30 -15.60 -5.38
CA ALA A 174 -13.43 -15.74 -6.84
C ALA A 174 -13.69 -14.40 -7.53
N HIS A 175 -14.55 -13.55 -6.96
CA HIS A 175 -14.77 -12.19 -7.45
C HIS A 175 -13.48 -11.34 -7.39
N VAL A 176 -12.69 -11.49 -6.33
CA VAL A 176 -11.40 -10.79 -6.19
C VAL A 176 -10.41 -11.23 -7.27
N VAL A 177 -10.28 -12.54 -7.52
CA VAL A 177 -9.44 -13.07 -8.61
C VAL A 177 -9.89 -12.51 -9.96
N HIS A 178 -11.19 -12.48 -10.21
CA HIS A 178 -11.74 -11.92 -11.45
C HIS A 178 -11.45 -10.42 -11.58
N ALA A 179 -11.68 -9.63 -10.55
CA ALA A 179 -11.41 -8.19 -10.52
C ALA A 179 -9.92 -7.84 -10.70
N ALA A 180 -9.02 -8.74 -10.26
CA ALA A 180 -7.57 -8.59 -10.45
C ALA A 180 -7.07 -9.09 -11.82
N SER A 181 -7.94 -9.65 -12.65
CA SER A 181 -7.56 -10.27 -13.93
C SER A 181 -7.63 -9.31 -15.11
N ALA A 182 -7.02 -9.69 -16.22
CA ALA A 182 -7.17 -8.98 -17.49
C ALA A 182 -8.63 -9.02 -18.05
N ARG A 183 -9.53 -9.72 -17.38
CA ARG A 183 -10.95 -9.86 -17.74
C ARG A 183 -11.87 -9.13 -16.77
N ALA A 184 -11.34 -8.25 -15.92
CA ALA A 184 -12.10 -7.54 -14.89
C ALA A 184 -13.37 -6.81 -15.42
N GLU A 185 -13.27 -6.28 -16.65
CA GLU A 185 -14.39 -5.58 -17.32
C GLU A 185 -15.41 -6.53 -17.98
N ARG A 186 -15.17 -7.84 -17.96
CA ARG A 186 -16.08 -8.83 -18.50
C ARG A 186 -16.96 -9.44 -17.41
N PRO A 187 -18.17 -9.92 -17.70
CA PRO A 187 -19.01 -10.56 -16.71
C PRO A 187 -18.36 -11.85 -16.18
N LEU A 188 -18.40 -12.03 -14.86
CA LEU A 188 -18.07 -13.30 -14.23
C LEU A 188 -19.28 -14.24 -14.37
N VAL A 189 -19.10 -15.37 -15.06
CA VAL A 189 -20.15 -16.39 -15.20
C VAL A 189 -20.01 -17.40 -14.07
N VAL A 190 -21.07 -17.55 -13.27
CA VAL A 190 -21.16 -18.55 -12.20
C VAL A 190 -22.12 -19.63 -12.67
N VAL A 191 -21.73 -20.89 -12.58
CA VAL A 191 -22.49 -22.08 -12.96
C VAL A 191 -22.85 -22.95 -11.74
#